data_4573542444b7020c2f6fba50c5f00a02
#
_entry.id   4573542444b7020c2f6fba50c5f00a02
#
_cell.length_a   1.000
_cell.length_b   1.000
_cell.length_c   1.000
_cell.angle_alpha   90.00
_cell.angle_beta   90.00
_cell.angle_gamma   90.00
#
_symmetry.space_group_name_H-M   'P 1'
#
loop_
_entity.id
_entity.type
_entity.pdbx_description
1 polymer ?
#
loop_
_entity_poly.entity_id
_entity_poly.type
_entity_poly.pdbx_seq_one_letter_code
_entity_poly.pdbx_strand_id
1 'polypeptide(L)'
;AITVNNGGIYVHALNGETIQSVTWNSGPTLEVTGVTNQIPTATGTFQNVLWNCTNQGVVDTWSALETNFNNVNGNFTVQNTGAGSLIIGNTATNRTMTVGGDLIISGGALAIKGAGASAGDIKLVVNGNYNQSSGIFRPSRRVAISTGTAVLELKGNFLLSGGTFENSSAAGLGSVLFAKTGTQVYTKTGGTISSAINFTVNAGSTLSMATNVLDGSTGTFTLSSGGGLETAHVSGITLTDASGSIQVSGSRTYNTGANYTFNGSSAQSTGNGFTGANNLTINNAAGVTLTSSASLAGTLTLTSGTFTVGSGNTITVANNGSITQSSGSLASGTGAGTFTFSGTGTVSGTIGFNNVNIAGGVNFGSASTINGTLTINAGGFVNTNAPTY
;
A
#
# COMPACT_ATOMS: atom_id res chain seq x y z
N ALA A 1 -0.63 -45.07 0.60
CA ALA A 1 -0.75 -43.61 0.56
C ALA A 1 -0.18 -43.04 1.86
N ILE A 2 0.56 -41.95 1.77
CA ILE A 2 1.09 -41.22 2.94
C ILE A 2 0.08 -40.13 3.27
N THR A 3 -0.31 -40.01 4.54
CA THR A 3 -1.15 -38.94 5.04
C THR A 3 -0.36 -38.14 6.06
N VAL A 4 -0.28 -36.81 5.90
CA VAL A 4 0.38 -35.92 6.86
C VAL A 4 -0.69 -35.10 7.57
N ASN A 5 -0.76 -35.29 8.89
CA ASN A 5 -1.76 -34.65 9.75
C ASN A 5 -1.28 -33.28 10.25
N ASN A 6 -2.15 -32.56 10.93
CA ASN A 6 -1.85 -31.26 11.51
C ASN A 6 -0.60 -31.32 12.41
N GLY A 7 0.31 -30.37 12.22
CA GLY A 7 1.60 -30.32 12.89
C GLY A 7 2.65 -31.32 12.35
N GLY A 8 2.28 -32.22 11.45
CA GLY A 8 3.21 -33.14 10.79
C GLY A 8 4.09 -32.43 9.77
N ILE A 9 5.32 -32.91 9.64
CA ILE A 9 6.29 -32.37 8.66
C ILE A 9 6.66 -33.52 7.72
N TYR A 10 6.52 -33.28 6.41
CA TYR A 10 7.08 -34.14 5.39
C TYR A 10 8.36 -33.49 4.84
N VAL A 11 9.51 -34.13 5.08
CA VAL A 11 10.80 -33.61 4.64
C VAL A 11 11.17 -34.23 3.30
N HIS A 12 11.37 -33.38 2.27
CA HIS A 12 11.95 -33.76 1.00
C HIS A 12 13.44 -33.42 0.98
N ALA A 13 14.28 -34.42 1.21
CA ALA A 13 15.74 -34.28 1.33
C ALA A 13 16.51 -34.74 0.08
N LEU A 14 15.82 -34.96 -1.04
CA LEU A 14 16.42 -35.43 -2.30
C LEU A 14 16.64 -34.27 -3.27
N ASN A 15 17.67 -34.38 -4.09
CA ASN A 15 17.98 -33.41 -5.13
C ASN A 15 17.24 -33.77 -6.43
N GLY A 16 16.34 -32.93 -6.90
CA GLY A 16 15.64 -33.07 -8.19
C GLY A 16 14.62 -34.20 -8.32
N GLU A 17 14.43 -34.97 -7.27
CA GLU A 17 13.46 -36.07 -7.26
C GLU A 17 12.03 -35.54 -7.11
N THR A 18 11.05 -36.36 -7.51
CA THR A 18 9.65 -35.99 -7.35
C THR A 18 9.22 -36.06 -5.89
N ILE A 19 8.65 -34.97 -5.38
CA ILE A 19 7.97 -34.96 -4.09
C ILE A 19 6.79 -35.95 -4.17
N GLN A 20 6.81 -36.95 -3.29
CA GLN A 20 5.82 -38.00 -3.29
C GLN A 20 4.41 -37.44 -3.09
N SER A 21 3.44 -38.04 -3.79
CA SER A 21 2.05 -37.68 -3.59
C SER A 21 1.61 -38.07 -2.18
N VAL A 22 1.21 -37.09 -1.39
CA VAL A 22 0.72 -37.27 -0.03
C VAL A 22 -0.66 -36.61 0.12
N THR A 23 -1.45 -37.14 1.04
CA THR A 23 -2.67 -36.48 1.48
C THR A 23 -2.33 -35.47 2.57
N TRP A 24 -2.54 -34.22 2.29
CA TRP A 24 -2.33 -33.11 3.22
C TRP A 24 -3.62 -32.80 3.97
N ASN A 25 -3.66 -33.10 5.26
CA ASN A 25 -4.73 -32.59 6.11
C ASN A 25 -4.52 -31.11 6.44
N SER A 26 -5.37 -30.51 7.24
CA SER A 26 -5.20 -29.11 7.62
C SER A 26 -3.92 -28.91 8.46
N GLY A 27 -3.02 -28.03 8.05
CA GLY A 27 -1.91 -27.53 8.86
C GLY A 27 -0.53 -28.21 8.79
N PRO A 28 -0.29 -29.31 8.03
CA PRO A 28 1.05 -29.88 7.92
C PRO A 28 2.00 -29.02 7.07
N THR A 29 3.30 -29.35 7.16
CA THR A 29 4.36 -28.63 6.44
C THR A 29 5.09 -29.57 5.48
N LEU A 30 5.25 -29.14 4.23
CA LEU A 30 6.26 -29.64 3.33
C LEU A 30 7.57 -28.87 3.61
N GLU A 31 8.60 -29.54 4.06
CA GLU A 31 9.95 -28.99 4.17
C GLU A 31 10.83 -29.54 3.04
N VAL A 32 11.43 -28.65 2.24
CA VAL A 32 12.37 -29.00 1.18
C VAL A 32 13.78 -28.62 1.62
N THR A 33 14.67 -29.62 1.71
CA THR A 33 16.06 -29.44 2.21
C THR A 33 17.13 -29.95 1.26
N GLY A 34 16.76 -30.83 0.31
CA GLY A 34 17.72 -31.61 -0.47
C GLY A 34 18.22 -30.98 -1.75
N VAL A 35 17.70 -29.82 -2.16
CA VAL A 35 18.08 -29.20 -3.43
C VAL A 35 19.54 -28.76 -3.43
N THR A 36 20.28 -29.18 -4.47
CA THR A 36 21.63 -28.70 -4.77
C THR A 36 21.69 -28.07 -6.16
N ASN A 37 21.44 -28.82 -7.22
CA ASN A 37 21.49 -28.35 -8.62
C ASN A 37 20.24 -28.70 -9.41
N GLN A 38 19.22 -29.29 -8.80
CA GLN A 38 17.98 -29.66 -9.48
C GLN A 38 16.78 -29.45 -8.54
N ILE A 39 15.81 -28.68 -9.00
CA ILE A 39 14.57 -28.41 -8.27
C ILE A 39 13.63 -29.62 -8.35
N PRO A 40 12.98 -30.06 -7.25
CA PRO A 40 12.07 -31.19 -7.28
C PRO A 40 10.79 -30.89 -8.07
N THR A 41 10.23 -31.93 -8.69
CA THR A 41 8.87 -31.86 -9.23
C THR A 41 7.86 -32.21 -8.14
N ALA A 42 6.64 -31.69 -8.25
CA ALA A 42 5.53 -32.04 -7.37
C ALA A 42 4.20 -31.82 -8.05
N THR A 43 3.17 -32.48 -7.56
CA THR A 43 1.78 -32.29 -7.96
C THR A 43 0.90 -32.09 -6.73
N GLY A 44 -0.10 -31.23 -6.82
CA GLY A 44 -1.06 -31.01 -5.76
C GLY A 44 -0.90 -29.66 -5.04
N THR A 45 -1.80 -29.39 -4.12
CA THR A 45 -1.82 -28.18 -3.27
C THR A 45 -1.15 -28.50 -1.94
N PHE A 46 -0.30 -27.59 -1.46
CA PHE A 46 0.37 -27.74 -0.19
C PHE A 46 -0.35 -26.95 0.92
N GLN A 47 -0.19 -27.38 2.19
CA GLN A 47 -0.68 -26.61 3.32
C GLN A 47 0.33 -25.53 3.68
N ASN A 48 1.43 -25.88 4.34
CA ASN A 48 2.55 -24.96 4.54
C ASN A 48 3.75 -25.47 3.74
N VAL A 49 4.60 -24.54 3.30
CA VAL A 49 5.87 -24.85 2.64
C VAL A 49 7.01 -24.14 3.36
N LEU A 50 8.05 -24.89 3.70
CA LEU A 50 9.33 -24.39 4.17
C LEU A 50 10.42 -24.80 3.16
N TRP A 51 11.05 -23.81 2.53
CA TRP A 51 12.18 -24.01 1.64
C TRP A 51 13.48 -23.71 2.39
N ASN A 52 14.27 -24.74 2.70
CA ASN A 52 15.46 -24.66 3.53
C ASN A 52 16.64 -25.45 2.91
N CYS A 53 17.08 -25.04 1.73
CA CYS A 53 18.10 -25.73 0.95
C CYS A 53 19.45 -25.02 1.04
N THR A 54 20.23 -25.33 2.07
CA THR A 54 21.51 -24.67 2.36
C THR A 54 22.58 -24.86 1.28
N ASN A 55 22.51 -25.95 0.52
CA ASN A 55 23.47 -26.31 -0.52
C ASN A 55 22.96 -26.04 -1.94
N GLN A 56 21.83 -25.34 -2.09
CA GLN A 56 21.29 -25.04 -3.42
C GLN A 56 22.22 -24.09 -4.16
N GLY A 57 22.72 -24.53 -5.33
CA GLY A 57 23.51 -23.72 -6.25
C GLY A 57 22.70 -23.28 -7.46
N VAL A 58 21.58 -23.94 -7.74
CA VAL A 58 20.75 -23.65 -8.91
C VAL A 58 19.84 -22.45 -8.70
N VAL A 59 19.67 -21.70 -9.79
CA VAL A 59 18.67 -20.64 -9.91
C VAL A 59 17.63 -21.13 -10.89
N ASP A 60 16.50 -21.63 -10.41
CA ASP A 60 15.52 -22.27 -11.28
C ASP A 60 14.08 -22.11 -10.76
N THR A 61 13.16 -22.43 -11.65
CA THR A 61 11.73 -22.38 -11.41
C THR A 61 11.25 -23.67 -10.75
N TRP A 62 10.51 -23.54 -9.69
CA TRP A 62 9.82 -24.68 -9.11
C TRP A 62 8.61 -25.03 -9.99
N SER A 63 8.80 -25.98 -10.89
CA SER A 63 7.79 -26.37 -11.90
C SER A 63 6.47 -26.84 -11.29
N ALA A 64 6.49 -27.34 -10.07
CA ALA A 64 5.27 -27.67 -9.33
C ALA A 64 4.36 -26.46 -9.11
N LEU A 65 4.94 -25.28 -8.88
CA LEU A 65 4.18 -24.03 -8.77
C LEU A 65 3.78 -23.47 -10.14
N GLU A 66 4.57 -23.76 -11.19
CA GLU A 66 4.37 -23.22 -12.53
C GLU A 66 3.35 -24.02 -13.37
N THR A 67 3.46 -25.33 -13.39
CA THR A 67 2.69 -26.17 -14.34
C THR A 67 1.35 -26.62 -13.83
N ASN A 68 1.19 -26.82 -12.54
CA ASN A 68 -0.01 -27.37 -11.94
C ASN A 68 -0.80 -26.35 -11.09
N PHE A 69 -0.39 -25.07 -11.05
CA PHE A 69 -1.03 -24.03 -10.25
C PHE A 69 -1.28 -24.46 -8.83
N ASN A 70 -0.28 -25.00 -8.19
CA ASN A 70 -0.35 -25.42 -6.83
C ASN A 70 -0.30 -24.18 -5.94
N ASN A 71 -1.40 -23.96 -5.23
CA ASN A 71 -1.46 -22.97 -4.17
C ASN A 71 -0.80 -23.52 -2.92
N VAL A 72 -0.27 -22.63 -2.10
CA VAL A 72 0.07 -22.91 -0.72
C VAL A 72 -1.07 -22.38 0.13
N ASN A 73 -1.88 -23.26 0.75
CA ASN A 73 -3.07 -22.86 1.52
C ASN A 73 -2.72 -22.14 2.82
N GLY A 74 -1.57 -22.44 3.41
CA GLY A 74 -1.03 -21.81 4.61
C GLY A 74 0.15 -20.89 4.27
N ASN A 75 1.19 -20.96 5.09
CA ASN A 75 2.38 -20.12 4.96
C ASN A 75 3.37 -20.66 3.93
N PHE A 76 4.01 -19.74 3.21
CA PHE A 76 5.16 -20.06 2.37
C PHE A 76 6.41 -19.36 2.94
N THR A 77 7.32 -20.15 3.47
CA THR A 77 8.57 -19.67 4.07
C THR A 77 9.77 -20.05 3.21
N VAL A 78 10.58 -19.05 2.84
CA VAL A 78 11.91 -19.25 2.25
C VAL A 78 12.95 -18.87 3.29
N GLN A 79 13.64 -19.90 3.80
CA GLN A 79 14.64 -19.76 4.85
C GLN A 79 16.06 -19.82 4.27
N ASN A 80 16.28 -20.65 3.27
CA ASN A 80 17.60 -20.79 2.65
C ASN A 80 17.50 -21.31 1.23
N THR A 81 18.32 -20.76 0.33
CA THR A 81 18.50 -21.23 -1.06
C THR A 81 19.99 -21.36 -1.41
N GLY A 82 20.87 -21.48 -0.40
CA GLY A 82 22.32 -21.50 -0.63
C GLY A 82 22.78 -20.30 -1.47
N ALA A 83 23.58 -20.57 -2.49
CA ALA A 83 23.97 -19.56 -3.50
C ALA A 83 22.95 -19.41 -4.63
N GLY A 84 21.90 -20.24 -4.67
CA GLY A 84 20.88 -20.24 -5.71
C GLY A 84 19.71 -19.32 -5.44
N SER A 85 18.63 -19.52 -6.16
CA SER A 85 17.36 -18.80 -5.98
C SER A 85 16.20 -19.70 -6.37
N LEU A 86 15.08 -19.54 -5.69
CA LEU A 86 13.82 -20.15 -6.05
C LEU A 86 13.00 -19.17 -6.90
N ILE A 87 12.41 -19.64 -7.99
CA ILE A 87 11.56 -18.87 -8.89
C ILE A 87 10.16 -19.46 -8.90
N ILE A 88 9.12 -18.62 -8.80
CA ILE A 88 7.72 -19.08 -8.84
C ILE A 88 7.29 -19.41 -10.25
N GLY A 89 7.62 -18.58 -11.23
CA GLY A 89 7.22 -18.85 -12.62
C GLY A 89 8.11 -18.20 -13.67
N ASN A 90 8.19 -18.87 -14.83
CA ASN A 90 8.91 -18.37 -16.00
C ASN A 90 8.29 -18.94 -17.28
N THR A 91 7.02 -18.67 -17.52
CA THR A 91 6.22 -19.24 -18.60
C THR A 91 5.75 -18.19 -19.60
N ALA A 92 5.40 -18.61 -20.81
CA ALA A 92 4.83 -17.74 -21.85
C ALA A 92 3.35 -17.39 -21.59
N THR A 93 2.68 -18.11 -20.71
CA THR A 93 1.27 -17.89 -20.37
C THR A 93 1.13 -17.19 -19.02
N ASN A 94 0.08 -16.39 -18.86
CA ASN A 94 -0.20 -15.73 -17.60
C ASN A 94 -0.52 -16.73 -16.50
N ARG A 95 0.01 -16.50 -15.32
CA ARG A 95 -0.12 -17.38 -14.17
C ARG A 95 -0.38 -16.64 -12.87
N THR A 96 -1.17 -17.26 -12.01
CA THR A 96 -1.42 -16.76 -10.64
C THR A 96 -1.17 -17.89 -9.65
N MET A 97 -0.30 -17.65 -8.69
CA MET A 97 -0.12 -18.49 -7.51
C MET A 97 -0.71 -17.79 -6.29
N THR A 98 -1.31 -18.55 -5.39
CA THR A 98 -1.86 -18.02 -4.13
C THR A 98 -1.17 -18.64 -2.92
N VAL A 99 -0.75 -17.78 -2.00
CA VAL A 99 -0.37 -18.12 -0.62
C VAL A 99 -1.53 -17.73 0.27
N GLY A 100 -2.16 -18.71 0.90
CA GLY A 100 -3.36 -18.48 1.74
C GLY A 100 -3.02 -17.83 3.09
N GLY A 101 -1.82 -18.12 3.61
CA GLY A 101 -1.25 -17.51 4.81
C GLY A 101 -0.20 -16.44 4.47
N ASP A 102 0.84 -16.38 5.30
CA ASP A 102 1.93 -15.43 5.17
C ASP A 102 2.98 -15.89 4.16
N LEU A 103 3.58 -14.94 3.44
CA LEU A 103 4.83 -15.11 2.72
C LEU A 103 5.98 -14.61 3.60
N ILE A 104 6.89 -15.53 3.97
CA ILE A 104 7.97 -15.26 4.91
C ILE A 104 9.31 -15.47 4.23
N ILE A 105 10.14 -14.43 4.18
CA ILE A 105 11.51 -14.49 3.67
C ILE A 105 12.45 -14.23 4.85
N SER A 106 12.99 -15.31 5.41
CA SER A 106 13.93 -15.24 6.53
C SER A 106 15.38 -15.49 6.11
N GLY A 107 15.59 -15.80 4.82
CA GLY A 107 16.91 -16.00 4.19
C GLY A 107 16.76 -16.43 2.75
N GLY A 108 17.86 -16.77 2.08
CA GLY A 108 17.86 -17.22 0.69
C GLY A 108 17.36 -16.16 -0.30
N ALA A 109 16.92 -16.61 -1.48
CA ALA A 109 16.42 -15.74 -2.53
C ALA A 109 15.16 -16.32 -3.19
N LEU A 110 14.09 -15.52 -3.25
CA LEU A 110 12.84 -15.83 -3.94
C LEU A 110 12.57 -14.81 -5.04
N ALA A 111 12.15 -15.27 -6.21
CA ALA A 111 11.65 -14.41 -7.26
C ALA A 111 10.26 -14.85 -7.73
N ILE A 112 9.37 -13.89 -8.05
CA ILE A 112 8.08 -14.21 -8.66
C ILE A 112 8.30 -14.63 -10.11
N LYS A 113 9.05 -13.84 -10.88
CA LYS A 113 9.32 -14.11 -12.31
C LYS A 113 10.80 -14.31 -12.58
N GLY A 114 11.10 -15.35 -13.37
CA GLY A 114 12.45 -15.66 -13.82
C GLY A 114 13.01 -14.70 -14.86
N ALA A 115 14.30 -14.89 -15.19
CA ALA A 115 15.03 -14.04 -16.13
C ALA A 115 14.78 -14.39 -17.62
N GLY A 116 14.08 -15.49 -17.92
CA GLY A 116 13.84 -15.94 -19.29
C GLY A 116 13.02 -14.95 -20.13
N ALA A 117 13.08 -15.13 -21.46
CA ALA A 117 12.38 -14.29 -22.43
C ALA A 117 10.85 -14.54 -22.51
N SER A 118 10.28 -15.22 -21.52
CA SER A 118 8.86 -15.56 -21.52
C SER A 118 7.95 -14.35 -21.34
N ALA A 119 6.89 -14.28 -22.15
CA ALA A 119 5.99 -13.15 -22.22
C ALA A 119 4.84 -13.19 -21.18
N GLY A 120 4.63 -14.30 -20.48
CA GLY A 120 3.53 -14.45 -19.53
C GLY A 120 3.69 -13.59 -18.27
N ASP A 121 2.59 -13.04 -17.81
CA ASP A 121 2.52 -12.34 -16.52
C ASP A 121 2.44 -13.34 -15.37
N ILE A 122 3.23 -13.12 -14.34
CA ILE A 122 3.21 -13.96 -13.14
C ILE A 122 2.72 -13.13 -11.96
N LYS A 123 1.63 -13.57 -11.34
CA LYS A 123 1.08 -12.95 -10.15
C LYS A 123 1.24 -13.88 -8.95
N LEU A 124 1.78 -13.35 -7.86
CA LEU A 124 1.76 -13.97 -6.56
C LEU A 124 0.75 -13.23 -5.69
N VAL A 125 -0.33 -13.91 -5.30
CA VAL A 125 -1.33 -13.40 -4.37
C VAL A 125 -0.99 -13.91 -2.98
N VAL A 126 -0.81 -13.01 -2.02
CA VAL A 126 -0.58 -13.32 -0.61
C VAL A 126 -1.78 -12.84 0.19
N ASN A 127 -2.59 -13.76 0.70
CA ASN A 127 -3.78 -13.43 1.50
C ASN A 127 -3.41 -13.00 2.93
N GLY A 128 -2.32 -13.55 3.49
CA GLY A 128 -1.72 -13.14 4.74
C GLY A 128 -0.73 -11.99 4.56
N ASN A 129 0.23 -11.89 5.46
CA ASN A 129 1.22 -10.82 5.48
C ASN A 129 2.44 -11.17 4.60
N TYR A 130 3.13 -10.13 4.14
CA TYR A 130 4.49 -10.24 3.65
C TYR A 130 5.46 -9.88 4.77
N ASN A 131 6.33 -10.81 5.14
CA ASN A 131 7.31 -10.65 6.21
C ASN A 131 8.71 -10.97 5.68
N GLN A 132 9.58 -9.97 5.61
CA GLN A 132 10.98 -10.19 5.22
C GLN A 132 11.91 -9.69 6.31
N SER A 133 12.72 -10.60 6.86
CA SER A 133 13.72 -10.30 7.88
C SER A 133 15.16 -10.46 7.41
N SER A 134 15.37 -11.16 6.28
CA SER A 134 16.69 -11.37 5.65
C SER A 134 16.50 -11.79 4.20
N GLY A 135 17.58 -12.22 3.52
CA GLY A 135 17.52 -12.75 2.16
C GLY A 135 17.13 -11.72 1.11
N ILE A 136 16.74 -12.22 -0.06
CA ILE A 136 16.43 -11.39 -1.22
C ILE A 136 15.05 -11.78 -1.77
N PHE A 137 14.16 -10.80 -1.91
CA PHE A 137 12.92 -10.97 -2.64
C PHE A 137 12.93 -10.14 -3.92
N ARG A 138 12.59 -10.79 -5.04
CA ARG A 138 12.54 -10.16 -6.36
C ARG A 138 11.17 -10.34 -6.99
N PRO A 139 10.35 -9.29 -7.12
CA PRO A 139 9.20 -9.37 -8.00
C PRO A 139 9.61 -9.86 -9.38
N SER A 140 10.69 -9.34 -9.98
CA SER A 140 11.16 -9.76 -11.29
C SER A 140 12.69 -9.90 -11.36
N ARG A 141 13.13 -11.00 -11.94
CA ARG A 141 14.54 -11.22 -12.39
C ARG A 141 14.73 -10.91 -13.86
N ARG A 142 13.78 -10.31 -14.49
CA ARG A 142 13.71 -10.11 -15.92
C ARG A 142 14.97 -9.46 -16.52
N VAL A 143 15.37 -9.96 -17.68
CA VAL A 143 16.31 -9.30 -18.61
C VAL A 143 15.51 -8.43 -19.60
N ALA A 144 16.15 -7.44 -20.23
CA ALA A 144 15.50 -6.40 -21.04
C ALA A 144 14.58 -6.89 -22.19
N ILE A 145 14.75 -8.13 -22.65
CA ILE A 145 14.00 -8.69 -23.78
C ILE A 145 12.66 -9.37 -23.42
N SER A 146 12.38 -9.59 -22.13
CA SER A 146 11.10 -10.20 -21.71
C SER A 146 9.99 -9.14 -21.65
N THR A 147 8.76 -9.45 -22.02
CA THR A 147 7.62 -8.53 -22.02
C THR A 147 6.65 -8.75 -20.86
N GLY A 148 6.63 -9.96 -20.27
CA GLY A 148 5.70 -10.27 -19.18
C GLY A 148 6.03 -9.56 -17.86
N THR A 149 5.02 -9.27 -17.06
CA THR A 149 5.10 -8.58 -15.78
C THR A 149 5.18 -9.54 -14.59
N ALA A 150 5.55 -9.02 -13.44
CA ALA A 150 5.50 -9.74 -12.17
C ALA A 150 4.80 -8.89 -11.12
N VAL A 151 3.80 -9.46 -10.45
CA VAL A 151 2.99 -8.73 -9.48
C VAL A 151 2.98 -9.49 -8.15
N LEU A 152 3.36 -8.81 -7.08
CA LEU A 152 3.01 -9.21 -5.72
C LEU A 152 1.68 -8.52 -5.36
N GLU A 153 0.58 -9.25 -5.34
CA GLU A 153 -0.69 -8.76 -4.82
C GLU A 153 -0.78 -9.13 -3.34
N LEU A 154 -0.76 -8.14 -2.47
CA LEU A 154 -0.73 -8.32 -1.03
C LEU A 154 -2.06 -7.91 -0.39
N LYS A 155 -2.69 -8.86 0.31
CA LYS A 155 -3.94 -8.66 1.04
C LYS A 155 -3.77 -8.64 2.56
N GLY A 156 -2.55 -8.81 3.05
CA GLY A 156 -2.15 -8.60 4.45
C GLY A 156 -1.24 -7.38 4.59
N ASN A 157 -0.53 -7.29 5.69
CA ASN A 157 0.41 -6.21 5.96
C ASN A 157 1.76 -6.46 5.29
N PHE A 158 2.53 -5.38 5.09
CA PHE A 158 3.89 -5.43 4.57
C PHE A 158 4.88 -5.13 5.69
N LEU A 159 5.79 -6.07 5.97
CA LEU A 159 6.89 -5.89 6.91
C LEU A 159 8.23 -6.20 6.24
N LEU A 160 9.10 -5.20 6.18
CA LEU A 160 10.50 -5.34 5.79
C LEU A 160 11.37 -4.92 6.98
N SER A 161 11.94 -5.90 7.67
CA SER A 161 12.82 -5.68 8.82
C SER A 161 14.30 -5.98 8.51
N GLY A 162 14.59 -6.58 7.35
CA GLY A 162 15.94 -6.88 6.88
C GLY A 162 15.95 -7.43 5.46
N GLY A 163 17.13 -7.71 4.93
CA GLY A 163 17.29 -8.23 3.56
C GLY A 163 17.10 -7.19 2.45
N THR A 164 16.93 -7.67 1.23
CA THR A 164 16.80 -6.82 0.03
C THR A 164 15.52 -7.17 -0.73
N PHE A 165 14.73 -6.14 -1.02
CA PHE A 165 13.55 -6.20 -1.88
C PHE A 165 13.88 -5.45 -3.17
N GLU A 166 14.07 -6.16 -4.28
CA GLU A 166 14.62 -5.56 -5.51
C GLU A 166 14.09 -6.20 -6.80
N ASN A 167 14.19 -5.52 -7.91
CA ASN A 167 14.19 -6.13 -9.24
C ASN A 167 15.62 -6.29 -9.75
N SER A 168 15.91 -7.39 -10.45
CA SER A 168 17.28 -7.63 -10.98
C SER A 168 17.64 -6.74 -12.16
N SER A 169 16.71 -5.99 -12.75
CA SER A 169 16.96 -5.16 -13.93
C SER A 169 16.24 -3.81 -13.82
N ALA A 170 16.88 -2.78 -14.37
CA ALA A 170 16.31 -1.43 -14.45
C ALA A 170 15.06 -1.33 -15.35
N ALA A 171 14.80 -2.33 -16.20
CA ALA A 171 13.60 -2.37 -17.06
C ALA A 171 12.31 -2.75 -16.30
N GLY A 172 12.34 -2.70 -15.00
CA GLY A 172 11.36 -3.00 -13.96
C GLY A 172 9.92 -3.23 -14.39
N LEU A 173 9.56 -4.50 -14.59
CA LEU A 173 8.16 -4.90 -14.70
C LEU A 173 7.71 -5.66 -13.44
N GLY A 174 8.39 -5.44 -12.32
CA GLY A 174 7.96 -5.93 -11.03
C GLY A 174 7.15 -4.88 -10.30
N SER A 175 6.06 -5.29 -9.70
CA SER A 175 5.18 -4.39 -8.96
C SER A 175 4.65 -5.02 -7.69
N VAL A 176 4.25 -4.15 -6.75
CA VAL A 176 3.52 -4.48 -5.54
C VAL A 176 2.15 -3.82 -5.61
N LEU A 177 1.12 -4.61 -5.41
CA LEU A 177 -0.25 -4.15 -5.35
C LEU A 177 -0.76 -4.32 -3.92
N PHE A 178 -0.98 -3.23 -3.22
CA PHE A 178 -1.64 -3.21 -1.92
C PHE A 178 -3.15 -3.33 -2.14
N ALA A 179 -3.72 -4.48 -1.78
CA ALA A 179 -5.07 -4.89 -2.18
C ALA A 179 -5.93 -5.42 -1.01
N LYS A 180 -5.53 -5.15 0.23
CA LYS A 180 -6.33 -5.49 1.41
C LYS A 180 -7.57 -4.60 1.45
N THR A 181 -8.75 -5.19 1.58
CA THR A 181 -9.95 -4.42 1.90
C THR A 181 -9.82 -3.80 3.29
N GLY A 182 -9.93 -2.47 3.39
CA GLY A 182 -9.69 -1.72 4.62
C GLY A 182 -8.22 -1.39 4.84
N THR A 183 -7.80 -1.23 6.10
CA THR A 183 -6.46 -0.76 6.45
C THR A 183 -5.40 -1.85 6.30
N GLN A 184 -4.34 -1.52 5.59
CA GLN A 184 -3.15 -2.33 5.36
C GLN A 184 -1.93 -1.58 5.89
N VAL A 185 -1.20 -2.18 6.83
CA VAL A 185 -0.05 -1.54 7.47
C VAL A 185 1.21 -1.79 6.65
N TYR A 186 1.94 -0.73 6.35
CA TYR A 186 3.30 -0.76 5.81
C TYR A 186 4.30 -0.46 6.90
N THR A 187 5.24 -1.38 7.12
CA THR A 187 6.30 -1.24 8.10
C THR A 187 7.66 -1.54 7.47
N LYS A 188 8.59 -0.59 7.57
CA LYS A 188 9.98 -0.78 7.16
C LYS A 188 10.89 -0.34 8.30
N THR A 189 11.41 -1.31 9.05
CA THR A 189 12.32 -1.07 10.18
C THR A 189 13.77 -1.39 9.86
N GLY A 190 14.01 -2.00 8.70
CA GLY A 190 15.33 -2.36 8.19
C GLY A 190 15.24 -2.79 6.73
N GLY A 191 16.29 -3.45 6.24
CA GLY A 191 16.36 -3.88 4.85
C GLY A 191 16.43 -2.75 3.83
N THR A 192 16.53 -3.10 2.57
CA THR A 192 16.61 -2.15 1.45
C THR A 192 15.57 -2.48 0.39
N ILE A 193 14.93 -1.44 -0.15
CA ILE A 193 14.19 -1.52 -1.39
C ILE A 193 15.06 -0.87 -2.45
N SER A 194 15.21 -1.49 -3.63
CA SER A 194 16.06 -0.96 -4.69
C SER A 194 15.50 -1.30 -6.08
N SER A 195 16.06 -0.68 -7.12
CA SER A 195 15.64 -0.85 -8.51
C SER A 195 14.22 -0.33 -8.80
N ALA A 196 13.75 -0.51 -10.04
CA ALA A 196 12.46 -0.01 -10.47
C ALA A 196 11.33 -0.98 -10.07
N ILE A 197 10.72 -0.74 -8.92
CA ILE A 197 9.52 -1.46 -8.44
C ILE A 197 8.36 -0.47 -8.39
N ASN A 198 7.26 -0.81 -9.03
CA ASN A 198 6.06 0.02 -9.01
C ASN A 198 5.16 -0.39 -7.84
N PHE A 199 4.64 0.59 -7.12
CA PHE A 199 3.74 0.38 -6.00
C PHE A 199 2.38 0.99 -6.31
N THR A 200 1.33 0.22 -6.08
CA THR A 200 -0.05 0.70 -6.27
C THR A 200 -0.89 0.38 -5.05
N VAL A 201 -1.65 1.35 -4.58
CA VAL A 201 -2.71 1.16 -3.58
C VAL A 201 -4.05 1.13 -4.31
N ASN A 202 -4.73 0.00 -4.23
CA ASN A 202 -6.01 -0.21 -4.91
C ASN A 202 -7.17 0.54 -4.26
N ALA A 203 -8.22 0.72 -5.04
CA ALA A 203 -9.52 1.11 -4.50
C ALA A 203 -9.97 0.14 -3.39
N GLY A 204 -10.52 0.67 -2.31
CA GLY A 204 -10.95 -0.10 -1.13
C GLY A 204 -9.83 -0.51 -0.18
N SER A 205 -8.56 -0.30 -0.53
CA SER A 205 -7.40 -0.50 0.34
C SER A 205 -6.92 0.84 0.90
N THR A 206 -6.60 0.90 2.18
CA THR A 206 -5.96 2.07 2.82
C THR A 206 -4.58 1.69 3.30
N LEU A 207 -3.53 2.25 2.71
CA LEU A 207 -2.16 2.04 3.14
C LEU A 207 -1.84 2.94 4.34
N SER A 208 -1.64 2.34 5.50
CA SER A 208 -1.26 3.04 6.74
C SER A 208 0.24 2.95 6.93
N MET A 209 0.91 4.09 6.88
CA MET A 209 2.37 4.17 6.90
C MET A 209 2.94 4.62 8.24
N ALA A 210 2.12 5.19 9.13
CA ALA A 210 2.63 5.85 10.32
C ALA A 210 3.80 6.81 9.94
N THR A 211 4.96 6.68 10.59
CA THR A 211 6.18 7.43 10.25
C THR A 211 7.10 6.71 9.27
N ASN A 212 6.71 5.53 8.78
CA ASN A 212 7.51 4.78 7.81
C ASN A 212 7.58 5.51 6.47
N VAL A 213 8.64 5.20 5.74
CA VAL A 213 8.94 5.77 4.43
C VAL A 213 9.07 4.66 3.40
N LEU A 214 8.40 4.82 2.26
CA LEU A 214 8.60 3.98 1.09
C LEU A 214 9.66 4.64 0.20
N ASP A 215 10.91 4.24 0.37
CA ASP A 215 12.10 4.77 -0.30
C ASP A 215 12.85 3.69 -1.10
N GLY A 216 13.91 4.10 -1.78
CA GLY A 216 14.87 3.23 -2.46
C GLY A 216 14.44 2.72 -3.84
N SER A 217 13.15 2.73 -4.17
CA SER A 217 12.68 2.35 -5.51
C SER A 217 12.86 3.48 -6.53
N THR A 218 13.32 3.13 -7.73
CA THR A 218 13.29 4.02 -8.91
C THR A 218 12.02 3.86 -9.75
N GLY A 219 11.10 3.00 -9.36
CA GLY A 219 9.77 2.84 -9.96
C GLY A 219 8.79 3.92 -9.53
N THR A 220 7.52 3.67 -9.75
CA THR A 220 6.43 4.63 -9.52
C THR A 220 5.63 4.30 -8.28
N PHE A 221 4.91 5.29 -7.76
CA PHE A 221 3.85 5.09 -6.76
C PHE A 221 2.53 5.62 -7.30
N THR A 222 1.47 4.83 -7.15
CA THR A 222 0.12 5.21 -7.55
C THR A 222 -0.87 4.94 -6.43
N LEU A 223 -1.53 5.97 -5.95
CA LEU A 223 -2.73 5.85 -5.11
C LEU A 223 -3.95 5.94 -6.03
N SER A 224 -4.71 4.85 -6.13
CA SER A 224 -5.90 4.79 -6.99
C SER A 224 -7.06 5.60 -6.41
N SER A 225 -7.97 6.04 -7.27
CA SER A 225 -9.27 6.56 -6.83
C SER A 225 -10.00 5.52 -5.96
N GLY A 226 -10.61 5.95 -4.86
CA GLY A 226 -11.22 5.07 -3.88
C GLY A 226 -10.23 4.30 -2.97
N GLY A 227 -8.92 4.45 -3.20
CA GLY A 227 -7.90 4.01 -2.25
C GLY A 227 -7.70 5.01 -1.13
N GLY A 228 -6.91 4.64 -0.11
CA GLY A 228 -6.60 5.50 1.02
C GLY A 228 -5.11 5.52 1.34
N LEU A 229 -4.65 6.64 1.89
CA LEU A 229 -3.29 6.79 2.42
C LEU A 229 -3.35 7.48 3.78
N GLU A 230 -2.81 6.81 4.81
CA GLU A 230 -2.64 7.38 6.15
C GLU A 230 -1.16 7.62 6.41
N THR A 231 -0.80 8.81 6.85
CA THR A 231 0.60 9.17 7.12
C THR A 231 0.77 10.02 8.36
N ALA A 232 1.79 9.70 9.15
CA ALA A 232 2.29 10.50 10.26
C ALA A 232 3.59 11.25 9.91
N HIS A 233 4.06 11.18 8.66
CA HIS A 233 5.29 11.86 8.25
C HIS A 233 5.11 13.38 8.27
N VAL A 234 6.04 14.11 8.90
CA VAL A 234 5.93 15.57 9.11
C VAL A 234 5.77 16.38 7.83
N SER A 235 6.36 15.93 6.72
CA SER A 235 6.23 16.56 5.40
C SER A 235 5.05 16.02 4.57
N GLY A 236 4.18 15.16 5.16
CA GLY A 236 3.03 14.59 4.46
C GLY A 236 3.39 13.79 3.22
N ILE A 237 2.77 14.14 2.08
CA ILE A 237 3.00 13.51 0.78
C ILE A 237 3.61 14.50 -0.21
N THR A 238 4.66 14.08 -0.92
CA THR A 238 5.40 14.94 -1.85
C THR A 238 5.48 14.32 -3.24
N LEU A 239 5.49 15.16 -4.28
CA LEU A 239 5.61 14.71 -5.68
C LEU A 239 7.02 14.31 -6.04
N THR A 240 8.00 14.98 -5.45
CA THR A 240 9.44 14.80 -5.68
C THR A 240 10.15 14.83 -4.34
N ASP A 241 11.46 14.74 -4.34
CA ASP A 241 12.37 14.87 -3.21
C ASP A 241 12.41 13.63 -2.30
N ALA A 242 13.47 13.59 -1.49
CA ALA A 242 13.65 12.62 -0.41
C ALA A 242 12.91 13.08 0.85
N SER A 243 11.64 13.51 0.70
CA SER A 243 10.79 13.94 1.80
C SER A 243 9.37 13.38 1.62
N GLY A 244 8.56 13.43 2.69
CA GLY A 244 7.25 12.80 2.71
C GLY A 244 7.31 11.29 2.95
N SER A 245 6.15 10.67 3.08
CA SER A 245 6.04 9.23 3.34
C SER A 245 6.37 8.36 2.12
N ILE A 246 6.23 8.90 0.91
CA ILE A 246 6.55 8.20 -0.34
C ILE A 246 7.75 8.90 -0.98
N GLN A 247 8.86 8.17 -1.15
CA GLN A 247 10.13 8.69 -1.64
C GLN A 247 10.70 7.87 -2.81
N VAL A 248 9.83 7.16 -3.55
CA VAL A 248 10.25 6.54 -4.82
C VAL A 248 10.73 7.64 -5.78
N SER A 249 11.79 7.41 -6.55
CA SER A 249 12.34 8.44 -7.42
C SER A 249 11.63 8.56 -8.77
N GLY A 250 10.80 7.59 -9.14
CA GLY A 250 9.88 7.70 -10.26
C GLY A 250 8.66 8.56 -9.94
N SER A 251 7.70 8.61 -10.85
CA SER A 251 6.50 9.44 -10.67
C SER A 251 5.65 8.96 -9.49
N ARG A 252 5.08 9.92 -8.77
CA ARG A 252 4.15 9.69 -7.65
C ARG A 252 2.80 10.28 -8.04
N THR A 253 1.79 9.42 -8.09
CA THR A 253 0.42 9.83 -8.44
C THR A 253 -0.46 9.70 -7.21
N TYR A 254 -0.98 10.82 -6.73
CA TYR A 254 -1.93 10.91 -5.64
C TYR A 254 -3.29 11.32 -6.21
N ASN A 255 -4.23 10.37 -6.26
CA ASN A 255 -5.53 10.62 -6.89
C ASN A 255 -6.41 11.50 -5.99
N THR A 256 -7.05 12.51 -6.57
CA THR A 256 -7.99 13.37 -5.86
C THR A 256 -9.31 12.68 -5.50
N GLY A 257 -9.62 11.54 -6.08
CA GLY A 257 -10.72 10.66 -5.66
C GLY A 257 -10.33 9.65 -4.57
N ALA A 258 -9.11 9.74 -4.01
CA ALA A 258 -8.68 8.92 -2.89
C ALA A 258 -9.00 9.57 -1.54
N ASN A 259 -8.79 8.79 -0.46
CA ASN A 259 -8.99 9.24 0.91
C ASN A 259 -7.63 9.45 1.58
N TYR A 260 -7.50 10.53 2.34
CA TYR A 260 -6.24 10.86 3.02
C TYR A 260 -6.48 11.10 4.50
N THR A 261 -5.56 10.58 5.32
CA THR A 261 -5.53 10.81 6.76
C THR A 261 -4.15 11.28 7.17
N PHE A 262 -4.09 12.45 7.81
CA PHE A 262 -2.89 12.97 8.44
C PHE A 262 -3.00 12.77 9.94
N ASN A 263 -2.22 11.81 10.49
CA ASN A 263 -2.36 11.31 11.85
C ASN A 263 -1.04 11.31 12.64
N GLY A 264 -0.16 12.26 12.36
CA GLY A 264 1.10 12.42 13.07
C GLY A 264 0.93 12.81 14.54
N SER A 265 2.02 12.76 15.29
CA SER A 265 2.12 13.27 16.68
C SER A 265 2.93 14.56 16.78
N SER A 266 3.56 14.98 15.71
CA SER A 266 4.27 16.27 15.55
C SER A 266 3.56 17.11 14.51
N ALA A 267 3.81 18.43 14.51
CA ALA A 267 3.25 19.34 13.51
C ALA A 267 3.57 18.82 12.09
N GLN A 268 2.55 18.75 11.24
CA GLN A 268 2.59 18.08 9.96
C GLN A 268 2.14 19.03 8.83
N SER A 269 2.71 18.87 7.64
CA SER A 269 2.18 19.48 6.43
C SER A 269 1.48 18.45 5.56
N THR A 270 0.56 18.87 4.69
CA THR A 270 -0.03 17.95 3.70
C THR A 270 0.98 17.55 2.63
N GLY A 271 2.00 18.39 2.39
CA GLY A 271 2.95 18.22 1.30
C GLY A 271 2.41 18.69 -0.06
N ASN A 272 3.31 18.90 -1.02
CA ASN A 272 2.96 19.40 -2.36
C ASN A 272 2.29 18.34 -3.27
N GLY A 273 2.24 17.09 -2.83
CA GLY A 273 1.52 16.03 -3.52
C GLY A 273 0.00 16.03 -3.24
N PHE A 274 -0.44 16.75 -2.20
CA PHE A 274 -1.85 16.84 -1.85
C PHE A 274 -2.50 18.01 -2.60
N THR A 275 -3.33 17.69 -3.58
CA THR A 275 -4.09 18.68 -4.38
C THR A 275 -5.60 18.49 -4.26
N GLY A 276 -6.03 17.45 -3.57
CA GLY A 276 -7.44 17.15 -3.32
C GLY A 276 -7.66 15.76 -2.78
N ALA A 277 -8.89 15.49 -2.38
CA ALA A 277 -9.33 14.22 -1.82
C ALA A 277 -10.81 13.95 -2.12
N ASN A 278 -11.19 12.67 -2.10
CA ASN A 278 -12.57 12.33 -1.81
C ASN A 278 -12.87 12.68 -0.35
N ASN A 279 -12.18 12.02 0.61
CA ASN A 279 -12.29 12.38 2.02
C ASN A 279 -10.91 12.76 2.59
N LEU A 280 -10.89 13.77 3.45
CA LEU A 280 -9.72 14.23 4.18
C LEU A 280 -9.98 14.14 5.69
N THR A 281 -9.14 13.41 6.42
CA THR A 281 -9.19 13.33 7.87
C THR A 281 -7.96 13.99 8.49
N ILE A 282 -8.18 14.91 9.39
CA ILE A 282 -7.15 15.54 10.22
C ILE A 282 -7.27 14.95 11.62
N ASN A 283 -6.27 14.15 11.99
CA ASN A 283 -6.22 13.47 13.29
C ASN A 283 -4.81 13.61 13.90
N ASN A 284 -4.33 14.86 14.01
CA ASN A 284 -3.01 15.17 14.51
C ASN A 284 -3.12 16.29 15.56
N ALA A 285 -2.95 15.94 16.83
CA ALA A 285 -3.08 16.90 17.94
C ALA A 285 -2.10 18.07 17.85
N ALA A 286 -0.94 17.90 17.20
CA ALA A 286 0.03 18.97 16.97
C ALA A 286 -0.29 19.86 15.76
N GLY A 287 -1.36 19.53 15.02
CA GLY A 287 -1.85 20.28 13.88
C GLY A 287 -1.30 19.85 12.53
N VAL A 288 -2.05 20.20 11.48
CA VAL A 288 -1.71 19.97 10.07
C VAL A 288 -1.85 21.25 9.28
N THR A 289 -0.84 21.58 8.47
CA THR A 289 -0.86 22.76 7.59
C THR A 289 -1.04 22.36 6.15
N LEU A 290 -2.02 22.94 5.46
CA LEU A 290 -2.22 22.78 4.03
C LEU A 290 -1.09 23.48 3.26
N THR A 291 -0.39 22.75 2.41
CA THR A 291 0.75 23.28 1.64
C THR A 291 0.30 24.09 0.44
N SER A 292 -0.74 23.67 -0.26
CA SER A 292 -1.31 24.32 -1.45
C SER A 292 -2.81 24.13 -1.51
N SER A 293 -3.50 24.98 -2.26
CA SER A 293 -4.96 24.87 -2.44
C SER A 293 -5.39 23.48 -2.90
N ALA A 294 -6.52 23.00 -2.39
CA ALA A 294 -7.01 21.66 -2.65
C ALA A 294 -8.53 21.60 -2.78
N SER A 295 -9.03 20.56 -3.47
CA SER A 295 -10.46 20.30 -3.63
C SER A 295 -10.88 19.03 -2.91
N LEU A 296 -12.02 19.07 -2.24
CA LEU A 296 -12.62 17.95 -1.51
C LEU A 296 -13.96 17.59 -2.17
N ALA A 297 -14.06 16.35 -2.64
CA ALA A 297 -15.30 15.84 -3.22
C ALA A 297 -16.29 15.33 -2.17
N GLY A 298 -15.80 14.82 -1.06
CA GLY A 298 -16.59 14.27 0.05
C GLY A 298 -16.41 15.06 1.34
N THR A 299 -15.93 14.40 2.39
CA THR A 299 -15.93 14.95 3.75
C THR A 299 -14.54 15.39 4.21
N LEU A 300 -14.44 16.59 4.79
CA LEU A 300 -13.37 16.97 5.71
C LEU A 300 -13.77 16.59 7.14
N THR A 301 -13.01 15.72 7.76
CA THR A 301 -13.21 15.33 9.17
C THR A 301 -12.11 15.90 10.05
N LEU A 302 -12.49 16.73 11.02
CA LEU A 302 -11.59 17.33 12.00
C LEU A 302 -11.67 16.51 13.30
N THR A 303 -10.84 15.48 13.40
CA THR A 303 -10.85 14.54 14.54
C THR A 303 -10.08 15.10 15.71
N SER A 304 -8.85 15.59 15.52
CA SER A 304 -8.05 16.23 16.57
C SER A 304 -7.03 17.21 15.97
N GLY A 305 -6.65 18.21 16.78
CA GLY A 305 -5.71 19.26 16.43
C GLY A 305 -6.28 20.31 15.47
N THR A 306 -5.44 21.22 15.04
CA THR A 306 -5.83 22.34 14.17
C THR A 306 -5.43 22.07 12.72
N PHE A 307 -6.38 22.19 11.79
CA PHE A 307 -6.08 22.25 10.37
C PHE A 307 -5.92 23.71 9.94
N THR A 308 -4.72 24.04 9.48
CA THR A 308 -4.36 25.39 9.05
C THR A 308 -4.39 25.49 7.53
N VAL A 309 -5.32 26.28 7.00
CA VAL A 309 -5.32 26.73 5.62
C VAL A 309 -4.65 28.10 5.62
N GLY A 310 -3.41 28.19 5.15
CA GLY A 310 -2.63 29.44 5.19
C GLY A 310 -3.15 30.49 4.21
N SER A 311 -2.71 31.73 4.40
CA SER A 311 -3.05 32.85 3.52
C SER A 311 -2.73 32.52 2.07
N GLY A 312 -3.62 32.88 1.16
CA GLY A 312 -3.51 32.59 -0.29
C GLY A 312 -3.94 31.17 -0.69
N ASN A 313 -4.14 30.26 0.27
CA ASN A 313 -4.65 28.91 -0.01
C ASN A 313 -6.18 28.84 0.15
N THR A 314 -6.77 27.94 -0.63
CA THR A 314 -8.22 27.68 -0.61
C THR A 314 -8.47 26.17 -0.49
N ILE A 315 -9.40 25.80 0.37
CA ILE A 315 -10.07 24.50 0.32
C ILE A 315 -11.40 24.71 -0.41
N THR A 316 -11.58 24.02 -1.52
CA THR A 316 -12.85 23.98 -2.24
C THR A 316 -13.61 22.73 -1.86
N VAL A 317 -14.75 22.88 -1.21
CA VAL A 317 -15.69 21.80 -0.90
C VAL A 317 -16.65 21.69 -2.10
N ALA A 318 -16.63 20.55 -2.78
CA ALA A 318 -17.45 20.31 -3.95
C ALA A 318 -18.93 20.10 -3.60
N ASN A 319 -19.76 19.94 -4.62
CA ASN A 319 -21.20 19.69 -4.44
C ASN A 319 -21.45 18.43 -3.58
N ASN A 320 -22.31 18.53 -2.59
CA ASN A 320 -22.62 17.53 -1.56
C ASN A 320 -21.46 17.20 -0.60
N GLY A 321 -20.38 17.97 -0.65
CA GLY A 321 -19.30 17.80 0.31
C GLY A 321 -19.67 18.29 1.72
N SER A 322 -18.96 17.82 2.71
CA SER A 322 -19.25 18.16 4.11
C SER A 322 -17.99 18.47 4.92
N ILE A 323 -18.19 19.21 5.99
CA ILE A 323 -17.18 19.39 7.04
C ILE A 323 -17.79 18.88 8.35
N THR A 324 -17.10 17.95 9.01
CA THR A 324 -17.51 17.39 10.28
C THR A 324 -16.42 17.60 11.32
N GLN A 325 -16.83 17.94 12.53
CA GLN A 325 -15.92 18.16 13.65
C GLN A 325 -16.23 17.20 14.80
N SER A 326 -15.18 16.56 15.32
CA SER A 326 -15.23 15.86 16.60
C SER A 326 -14.58 16.70 17.71
N SER A 327 -13.23 16.77 17.73
CA SER A 327 -12.47 17.60 18.67
C SER A 327 -11.36 18.42 18.00
N GLY A 328 -11.19 18.30 16.69
CA GLY A 328 -10.27 19.13 15.90
C GLY A 328 -10.88 20.51 15.59
N SER A 329 -10.09 21.41 15.01
CA SER A 329 -10.50 22.77 14.68
C SER A 329 -9.90 23.23 13.35
N LEU A 330 -10.43 24.34 12.81
CA LEU A 330 -9.77 25.11 11.75
C LEU A 330 -9.01 26.29 12.37
N ALA A 331 -7.87 26.66 11.77
CA ALA A 331 -7.25 27.94 12.07
C ALA A 331 -8.12 29.07 11.46
N SER A 332 -8.61 29.97 12.32
CA SER A 332 -9.58 31.02 11.94
C SER A 332 -9.09 32.45 12.19
N GLY A 333 -7.81 32.63 12.54
CA GLY A 333 -7.20 33.93 12.79
C GLY A 333 -6.76 34.67 11.52
N THR A 334 -6.26 35.91 11.71
CA THR A 334 -5.65 36.69 10.61
C THR A 334 -4.53 35.89 9.96
N GLY A 335 -4.52 35.84 8.62
CA GLY A 335 -3.58 35.02 7.85
C GLY A 335 -4.05 33.61 7.54
N ALA A 336 -5.22 33.16 8.00
CA ALA A 336 -5.84 31.93 7.53
C ALA A 336 -6.44 32.10 6.12
N GLY A 337 -6.56 30.99 5.39
CA GLY A 337 -7.06 30.98 4.00
C GLY A 337 -8.57 30.96 3.89
N THR A 338 -9.04 30.53 2.73
CA THR A 338 -10.46 30.57 2.34
C THR A 338 -11.03 29.15 2.25
N PHE A 339 -12.28 28.99 2.69
CA PHE A 339 -13.11 27.84 2.35
C PHE A 339 -14.14 28.24 1.30
N THR A 340 -14.18 27.53 0.19
CA THR A 340 -15.15 27.77 -0.90
C THR A 340 -16.08 26.58 -1.00
N PHE A 341 -17.38 26.82 -0.88
CA PHE A 341 -18.42 25.83 -1.16
C PHE A 341 -18.91 26.06 -2.60
N SER A 342 -18.51 25.19 -3.52
CA SER A 342 -18.82 25.34 -4.96
C SER A 342 -20.19 24.81 -5.35
N GLY A 343 -20.85 24.06 -4.48
CA GLY A 343 -22.21 23.53 -4.64
C GLY A 343 -22.92 23.46 -3.29
N THR A 344 -23.84 22.51 -3.13
CA THR A 344 -24.47 22.27 -1.82
C THR A 344 -23.45 21.65 -0.87
N GLY A 345 -23.53 22.06 0.40
CA GLY A 345 -22.61 21.53 1.42
C GLY A 345 -23.23 21.55 2.81
N THR A 346 -22.65 20.75 3.72
CA THR A 346 -23.05 20.72 5.13
C THR A 346 -21.85 20.95 6.05
N VAL A 347 -22.09 21.66 7.14
CA VAL A 347 -21.11 21.90 8.19
C VAL A 347 -21.72 21.42 9.51
N SER A 348 -21.10 20.44 10.14
CA SER A 348 -21.49 19.89 11.44
C SER A 348 -20.39 20.11 12.47
N GLY A 349 -20.73 20.68 13.59
CA GLY A 349 -19.79 21.08 14.65
C GLY A 349 -19.64 22.59 14.75
N THR A 350 -19.06 23.04 15.86
CA THR A 350 -18.79 24.47 16.12
C THR A 350 -17.46 24.85 15.48
N ILE A 351 -17.50 25.32 14.23
CA ILE A 351 -16.32 25.58 13.42
C ILE A 351 -16.08 27.07 13.25
N GLY A 352 -14.87 27.52 13.55
CA GLY A 352 -14.42 28.88 13.24
C GLY A 352 -13.74 28.91 11.87
N PHE A 353 -14.27 29.69 10.95
CA PHE A 353 -13.66 29.98 9.64
C PHE A 353 -12.97 31.34 9.66
N ASN A 354 -11.98 31.54 8.81
CA ASN A 354 -11.52 32.88 8.46
C ASN A 354 -12.38 33.43 7.32
N ASN A 355 -12.09 33.10 6.06
CA ASN A 355 -12.88 33.53 4.91
C ASN A 355 -13.73 32.38 4.37
N VAL A 356 -14.98 32.68 4.02
CA VAL A 356 -15.89 31.71 3.40
C VAL A 356 -16.48 32.32 2.13
N ASN A 357 -16.43 31.54 1.05
CA ASN A 357 -17.05 31.88 -0.23
C ASN A 357 -18.12 30.82 -0.54
N ILE A 358 -19.33 31.22 -0.76
CA ILE A 358 -20.49 30.36 -1.01
C ILE A 358 -21.01 30.62 -2.42
N ALA A 359 -20.80 29.65 -3.32
CA ALA A 359 -21.32 29.68 -4.67
C ALA A 359 -22.57 28.78 -4.86
N GLY A 360 -22.86 27.91 -3.89
CA GLY A 360 -24.06 27.06 -3.85
C GLY A 360 -24.83 27.25 -2.56
N GLY A 361 -25.41 26.18 -2.02
CA GLY A 361 -26.14 26.20 -0.75
C GLY A 361 -25.35 25.57 0.39
N VAL A 362 -25.19 26.24 1.53
CA VAL A 362 -24.53 25.67 2.70
C VAL A 362 -25.48 25.58 3.88
N ASN A 363 -25.57 24.39 4.44
CA ASN A 363 -26.33 24.14 5.67
C ASN A 363 -25.37 24.07 6.87
N PHE A 364 -25.45 25.03 7.77
CA PHE A 364 -24.74 25.03 9.05
C PHE A 364 -25.64 24.40 10.11
N GLY A 365 -25.36 23.14 10.44
CA GLY A 365 -26.10 22.36 11.44
C GLY A 365 -25.80 22.75 12.90
N SER A 366 -24.76 23.55 13.12
CA SER A 366 -24.34 24.05 14.44
C SER A 366 -23.83 25.49 14.34
N ALA A 367 -23.75 26.19 15.47
CA ALA A 367 -23.20 27.56 15.51
C ALA A 367 -21.75 27.55 15.01
N SER A 368 -21.49 28.18 13.90
CA SER A 368 -20.15 28.41 13.33
C SER A 368 -19.85 29.90 13.30
N THR A 369 -18.60 30.29 13.40
CA THR A 369 -18.15 31.69 13.35
C THR A 369 -17.33 31.92 12.06
N ILE A 370 -17.48 33.12 11.49
CA ILE A 370 -16.66 33.57 10.36
C ILE A 370 -15.97 34.85 10.82
N ASN A 371 -14.65 34.74 11.06
CA ASN A 371 -13.87 35.83 11.64
C ASN A 371 -13.35 36.83 10.59
N GLY A 372 -13.36 36.46 9.32
CA GLY A 372 -12.96 37.28 8.19
C GLY A 372 -14.17 37.66 7.32
N THR A 373 -14.08 37.38 6.02
CA THR A 373 -15.08 37.75 5.02
C THR A 373 -15.99 36.58 4.67
N LEU A 374 -17.31 36.80 4.73
CA LEU A 374 -18.31 35.95 4.12
C LEU A 374 -18.73 36.54 2.76
N THR A 375 -18.49 35.80 1.70
CA THR A 375 -18.95 36.15 0.34
C THR A 375 -20.01 35.16 -0.10
N ILE A 376 -21.20 35.64 -0.44
CA ILE A 376 -22.28 34.83 -1.01
C ILE A 376 -22.43 35.26 -2.45
N ASN A 377 -22.13 34.39 -3.39
CA ASN A 377 -22.22 34.65 -4.83
C ASN A 377 -23.69 34.57 -5.31
N ALA A 378 -23.93 35.01 -6.52
CA ALA A 378 -25.27 34.91 -7.14
C ALA A 378 -25.73 33.43 -7.17
N GLY A 379 -26.90 33.15 -6.61
CA GLY A 379 -27.45 31.80 -6.44
C GLY A 379 -26.99 31.08 -5.19
N GLY A 380 -26.01 31.60 -4.46
CA GLY A 380 -25.57 31.04 -3.18
C GLY A 380 -26.56 31.38 -2.05
N PHE A 381 -26.67 30.48 -1.09
CA PHE A 381 -27.48 30.73 0.12
C PHE A 381 -26.90 30.01 1.33
N VAL A 382 -27.22 30.53 2.49
CA VAL A 382 -26.88 29.95 3.79
C VAL A 382 -28.17 29.52 4.47
N ASN A 383 -28.20 28.27 4.92
CA ASN A 383 -29.26 27.76 5.75
C ASN A 383 -28.71 27.48 7.15
N THR A 384 -29.26 28.10 8.15
CA THR A 384 -28.91 27.87 9.55
C THR A 384 -30.07 27.16 10.23
N ASN A 385 -29.91 25.88 10.54
CA ASN A 385 -30.87 25.11 11.33
C ASN A 385 -30.77 25.39 12.83
N ALA A 386 -30.04 26.42 13.25
CA ALA A 386 -30.01 26.82 14.65
C ALA A 386 -31.35 27.44 15.01
N PRO A 387 -32.05 26.98 16.07
CA PRO A 387 -33.24 27.68 16.53
C PRO A 387 -32.82 29.10 16.95
N THR A 388 -33.37 30.07 16.26
CA THR A 388 -33.25 31.46 16.67
C THR A 388 -34.09 31.62 17.97
N TYR A 389 -33.40 31.78 19.06
CA TYR A 389 -34.02 32.31 20.29
C TYR A 389 -33.66 33.78 20.45
#